data_8075594842ec53c8c9e4835c07aa51b6
#
_entry.id   8075594842ec53c8c9e4835c07aa51b6
#
_cell.length_a   1.000
_cell.length_b   1.000
_cell.length_c   1.000
_cell.angle_alpha   90.00
_cell.angle_beta   90.00
_cell.angle_gamma   90.00
#
_symmetry.space_group_name_H-M   'P 1'
#
loop_
_entity.id
_entity.type
_entity.pdbx_description
1 polymer ?
#
loop_
_entity_poly.entity_id
_entity_poly.type
_entity_poly.pdbx_seq_one_letter_code
_entity_poly.pdbx_strand_id
1 'polypeptide(L)'
;MDIKIKNFGKIKKADIDLSGLALIAGPNDSGKSTVGKCLFALIKSVANYPQYYNQIKTQQLYLEYFNPLIIDAEKKSSNFIRVLLGRSAKTKDDASFKTYTTSLFSDELREAPIDKKIEYLKNILENSNKEDGFTSKIKDTIEKAINFLNKNNSPNEQMSFICNRIFRDVFSGNLINSVHQSDISSIEYSNVQNLLSIAVKGNNITVKEFNPEIPSLRDATFIDNPLLLEKEVDRYSRMMWFRTFSDMNGTEINISNDIMAKKDIAIKGINRESYYEELFEDFKEIFQSAEFQYDVQEERLKYKVDKEAVSLEISNIASGSKAFGLLYVLLKSGVILKDSLLILDEPENHLHPEWQLKYAQIICKMVKNGFHILMTSHSPYMIQAIKTYSEKEGILDDKVNFYFAKQDTEYNYNEIINIRDDAGNFNDDIIFNSLYAPIEKLDKINEALAQEVERKFLEENS
;
A
#
# COMPACT_ATOMS: atom_id res chain seq x y z
N MET A 1 1.43 12.13 -15.10
CA MET A 1 2.14 11.43 -13.99
C MET A 1 2.31 9.99 -14.40
N ASP A 2 3.54 9.44 -14.38
CA ASP A 2 3.83 8.16 -15.03
C ASP A 2 4.75 7.28 -14.20
N ILE A 3 4.62 5.99 -14.42
CA ILE A 3 5.56 5.00 -13.93
C ILE A 3 6.10 4.17 -15.10
N LYS A 4 7.44 4.00 -15.12
CA LYS A 4 8.11 3.09 -16.05
C LYS A 4 8.82 1.99 -15.27
N ILE A 5 8.53 0.75 -15.62
CA ILE A 5 9.12 -0.43 -14.99
C ILE A 5 9.84 -1.24 -16.05
N LYS A 6 11.08 -1.67 -15.76
CA LYS A 6 11.84 -2.58 -16.61
C LYS A 6 12.43 -3.70 -15.77
N ASN A 7 12.23 -4.94 -16.22
CA ASN A 7 12.79 -6.16 -15.66
C ASN A 7 12.52 -6.37 -14.16
N PHE A 8 11.33 -6.04 -13.67
CA PHE A 8 10.99 -6.20 -12.25
C PHE A 8 9.89 -7.25 -12.04
N GLY A 9 10.15 -8.22 -11.19
CA GLY A 9 9.25 -9.37 -11.00
C GLY A 9 9.03 -10.13 -12.32
N LYS A 10 7.77 -10.25 -12.75
CA LYS A 10 7.41 -10.82 -14.06
C LYS A 10 7.26 -9.76 -15.17
N ILE A 11 7.50 -8.49 -14.86
CA ILE A 11 7.32 -7.39 -15.80
C ILE A 11 8.62 -7.15 -16.54
N LYS A 12 8.63 -7.33 -17.84
CA LYS A 12 9.73 -6.95 -18.72
C LYS A 12 9.72 -5.45 -18.99
N LYS A 13 8.54 -4.93 -19.31
CA LYS A 13 8.34 -3.51 -19.59
C LYS A 13 6.92 -3.09 -19.23
N ALA A 14 6.78 -1.95 -18.58
CA ALA A 14 5.54 -1.23 -18.40
C ALA A 14 5.82 0.28 -18.49
N ASP A 15 4.93 1.03 -19.14
CA ASP A 15 4.93 2.49 -19.20
C ASP A 15 3.48 2.94 -19.03
N ILE A 16 3.16 3.51 -17.87
CA ILE A 16 1.77 3.72 -17.44
C ILE A 16 1.58 5.15 -17.00
N ASP A 17 0.66 5.84 -17.66
CA ASP A 17 0.16 7.16 -17.27
C ASP A 17 -0.94 7.03 -16.21
N LEU A 18 -0.78 7.76 -15.12
CA LEU A 18 -1.66 7.79 -13.95
C LEU A 18 -2.55 9.04 -13.91
N SER A 19 -2.69 9.74 -15.03
CA SER A 19 -3.54 10.93 -15.15
C SER A 19 -5.01 10.51 -15.20
N GLY A 20 -5.66 10.43 -14.05
CA GLY A 20 -7.03 9.95 -13.91
C GLY A 20 -7.11 8.45 -13.62
N LEU A 21 -7.65 7.63 -14.53
CA LEU A 21 -7.75 6.19 -14.38
C LEU A 21 -6.77 5.46 -15.29
N ALA A 22 -5.91 4.65 -14.70
CA ALA A 22 -5.15 3.63 -15.42
C ALA A 22 -5.74 2.26 -15.12
N LEU A 23 -6.32 1.58 -16.13
CA LEU A 23 -6.86 0.24 -16.00
C LEU A 23 -5.93 -0.76 -16.68
N ILE A 24 -5.43 -1.73 -15.91
CA ILE A 24 -4.58 -2.82 -16.42
C ILE A 24 -5.39 -4.09 -16.48
N ALA A 25 -5.73 -4.51 -17.70
CA ALA A 25 -6.41 -5.77 -17.98
C ALA A 25 -5.39 -6.90 -18.22
N GLY A 26 -5.81 -8.14 -17.99
CA GLY A 26 -5.01 -9.31 -18.36
C GLY A 26 -5.25 -10.53 -17.47
N PRO A 27 -4.71 -11.69 -17.84
CA PRO A 27 -4.88 -12.94 -17.11
C PRO A 27 -4.26 -12.88 -15.71
N ASN A 28 -4.62 -13.84 -14.86
CA ASN A 28 -4.01 -13.97 -13.55
C ASN A 28 -2.52 -14.24 -13.68
N ASP A 29 -1.76 -13.82 -12.66
CA ASP A 29 -0.30 -14.00 -12.59
C ASP A 29 0.49 -13.26 -13.70
N SER A 30 -0.11 -12.25 -14.33
CA SER A 30 0.54 -11.46 -15.39
C SER A 30 1.33 -10.25 -14.90
N GLY A 31 1.46 -10.03 -13.58
CA GLY A 31 2.23 -8.93 -13.00
C GLY A 31 1.42 -7.64 -12.78
N LYS A 32 0.11 -7.62 -13.01
CA LYS A 32 -0.77 -6.46 -12.79
C LYS A 32 -0.63 -5.88 -11.37
N SER A 33 -0.80 -6.74 -10.35
CA SER A 33 -0.66 -6.35 -8.94
C SER A 33 0.74 -5.85 -8.59
N THR A 34 1.77 -6.31 -9.31
CA THR A 34 3.15 -5.85 -9.11
C THR A 34 3.31 -4.37 -9.42
N VAL A 35 2.64 -3.86 -10.46
CA VAL A 35 2.62 -2.42 -10.77
C VAL A 35 2.03 -1.62 -9.62
N GLY A 36 0.86 -2.04 -9.13
CA GLY A 36 0.21 -1.39 -7.99
C GLY A 36 1.10 -1.37 -6.74
N LYS A 37 1.75 -2.50 -6.43
CA LYS A 37 2.70 -2.60 -5.30
C LYS A 37 3.92 -1.69 -5.48
N CYS A 38 4.47 -1.58 -6.69
CA CYS A 38 5.57 -0.65 -6.99
C CYS A 38 5.14 0.79 -6.76
N LEU A 39 3.97 1.18 -7.27
CA LEU A 39 3.43 2.54 -7.08
C LEU A 39 3.16 2.86 -5.62
N PHE A 40 2.53 1.94 -4.90
CA PHE A 40 2.32 2.08 -3.47
C PHE A 40 3.66 2.33 -2.75
N ALA A 41 4.66 1.50 -2.99
CA ALA A 41 5.96 1.63 -2.36
C ALA A 41 6.68 2.94 -2.72
N LEU A 42 6.65 3.37 -3.98
CA LEU A 42 7.26 4.62 -4.44
C LEU A 42 6.58 5.84 -3.82
N ILE A 43 5.25 5.93 -3.89
CA ILE A 43 4.50 7.06 -3.36
C ILE A 43 4.69 7.16 -1.84
N LYS A 44 4.60 6.03 -1.12
CA LYS A 44 4.88 5.99 0.32
C LYS A 44 6.31 6.43 0.66
N SER A 45 7.28 6.08 -0.18
CA SER A 45 8.68 6.50 0.01
C SER A 45 8.85 8.02 -0.13
N VAL A 46 8.20 8.62 -1.13
CA VAL A 46 8.35 10.05 -1.44
C VAL A 46 7.50 10.92 -0.52
N ALA A 47 6.25 10.55 -0.28
CA ALA A 47 5.26 11.36 0.43
C ALA A 47 5.70 11.78 1.85
N ASN A 48 6.44 10.92 2.52
CA ASN A 48 6.89 11.14 3.90
C ASN A 48 8.43 11.16 4.03
N TYR A 49 9.11 11.50 2.95
CA TYR A 49 10.56 11.36 2.82
C TYR A 49 11.38 11.84 4.03
N PRO A 50 11.30 13.10 4.52
CA PRO A 50 12.19 13.51 5.60
C PRO A 50 11.87 12.82 6.94
N GLN A 51 10.58 12.58 7.20
CA GLN A 51 10.11 11.96 8.43
C GLN A 51 10.48 10.47 8.49
N TYR A 52 10.26 9.73 7.40
CA TYR A 52 10.63 8.32 7.32
C TYR A 52 12.15 8.10 7.42
N TYR A 53 12.95 8.97 6.82
CA TYR A 53 14.38 8.87 6.97
C TYR A 53 14.82 8.97 8.44
N ASN A 54 14.28 9.93 9.18
CA ASN A 54 14.56 10.08 10.60
C ASN A 54 14.14 8.85 11.42
N GLN A 55 12.97 8.29 11.13
CA GLN A 55 12.47 7.10 11.80
C GLN A 55 13.34 5.88 11.51
N ILE A 56 13.64 5.61 10.24
CA ILE A 56 14.47 4.47 9.82
C ILE A 56 15.88 4.59 10.39
N LYS A 57 16.48 5.78 10.34
CA LYS A 57 17.83 6.03 10.91
C LYS A 57 17.86 5.81 12.42
N THR A 58 16.79 6.20 13.12
CA THR A 58 16.65 5.96 14.56
C THR A 58 16.50 4.47 14.87
N GLN A 59 15.76 3.74 14.07
CA GLN A 59 15.61 2.29 14.22
C GLN A 59 16.92 1.54 13.97
N GLN A 60 17.67 1.91 12.94
CA GLN A 60 19.00 1.34 12.69
C GLN A 60 19.95 1.64 13.84
N LEU A 61 19.94 2.87 14.34
CA LEU A 61 20.70 3.26 15.53
C LEU A 61 20.43 2.30 16.69
N TYR A 62 19.17 2.00 16.96
CA TYR A 62 18.79 1.07 18.01
C TYR A 62 19.29 -0.35 17.75
N LEU A 63 18.99 -0.90 16.56
CA LEU A 63 19.30 -2.30 16.23
C LEU A 63 20.81 -2.56 16.19
N GLU A 64 21.59 -1.65 15.62
CA GLU A 64 23.01 -1.86 15.39
C GLU A 64 23.87 -1.52 16.63
N TYR A 65 23.49 -0.52 17.39
CA TYR A 65 24.32 0.00 18.47
C TYR A 65 23.78 -0.32 19.86
N PHE A 66 22.49 -0.19 20.10
CA PHE A 66 21.93 -0.32 21.44
C PHE A 66 21.38 -1.72 21.75
N ASN A 67 20.77 -2.41 20.79
CA ASN A 67 20.26 -3.75 21.04
C ASN A 67 21.33 -4.76 21.50
N PRO A 68 22.54 -4.77 20.93
CA PRO A 68 23.62 -5.63 21.44
C PRO A 68 24.05 -5.29 22.87
N LEU A 69 24.00 -4.00 23.24
CA LEU A 69 24.30 -3.57 24.61
C LEU A 69 23.23 -4.04 25.60
N ILE A 70 21.96 -4.03 25.20
CA ILE A 70 20.84 -4.49 26.03
C ILE A 70 20.98 -5.98 26.34
N ILE A 71 21.23 -6.77 25.29
CA ILE A 71 21.40 -8.24 25.43
C ILE A 71 22.58 -8.56 26.38
N ASP A 72 23.66 -7.80 26.28
CA ASP A 72 24.85 -7.95 27.13
C ASP A 72 24.55 -7.51 28.59
N ALA A 73 23.73 -6.48 28.76
CA ALA A 73 23.35 -5.96 30.05
C ALA A 73 22.28 -6.78 30.79
N GLU A 74 21.34 -7.37 30.07
CA GLU A 74 20.37 -8.29 30.65
C GLU A 74 21.07 -9.52 31.24
N LYS A 75 22.19 -9.94 30.64
CA LYS A 75 23.07 -10.99 31.18
C LYS A 75 23.84 -10.55 32.42
N LYS A 76 24.14 -9.24 32.57
CA LYS A 76 25.00 -8.67 33.64
C LYS A 76 24.26 -7.85 34.70
N SER A 77 22.92 -7.78 34.65
CA SER A 77 22.09 -7.02 35.61
C SER A 77 22.43 -5.52 35.72
N SER A 78 22.84 -4.88 34.63
CA SER A 78 23.22 -3.45 34.63
C SER A 78 21.97 -2.54 34.62
N ASN A 79 21.76 -1.79 35.70
CA ASN A 79 20.64 -0.84 35.84
C ASN A 79 20.76 0.35 34.89
N PHE A 80 21.97 0.79 34.55
CA PHE A 80 22.23 1.96 33.69
C PHE A 80 21.60 1.81 32.30
N ILE A 81 21.75 0.64 31.68
CA ILE A 81 21.20 0.40 30.34
C ILE A 81 19.67 0.35 30.35
N ARG A 82 19.07 -0.17 31.44
CA ARG A 82 17.60 -0.13 31.63
C ARG A 82 17.08 1.32 31.66
N VAL A 83 17.79 2.23 32.29
CA VAL A 83 17.43 3.65 32.36
C VAL A 83 17.56 4.32 31.00
N LEU A 84 18.67 4.08 30.27
CA LEU A 84 18.91 4.60 28.93
C LEU A 84 17.82 4.21 27.93
N LEU A 85 17.15 3.09 28.19
CA LEU A 85 16.06 2.55 27.38
C LEU A 85 14.65 2.86 27.88
N GLY A 86 14.54 3.65 28.97
CA GLY A 86 13.25 3.98 29.59
C GLY A 86 12.53 2.80 30.27
N ARG A 87 13.21 1.68 30.48
CA ARG A 87 12.67 0.57 31.26
C ARG A 87 12.82 0.89 32.74
N SER A 88 11.71 1.24 33.40
CA SER A 88 11.65 1.57 34.84
C SER A 88 12.35 0.52 35.70
N ALA A 89 13.43 0.90 36.37
CA ALA A 89 14.02 0.08 37.43
C ALA A 89 13.08 0.13 38.65
N LYS A 90 12.42 -0.96 38.98
CA LYS A 90 11.72 -1.11 40.26
C LYS A 90 12.75 -1.37 41.37
N THR A 91 13.43 -0.34 41.85
CA THR A 91 14.12 -0.37 43.12
C THR A 91 13.81 0.92 43.90
N LYS A 92 13.46 0.76 45.19
CA LYS A 92 12.85 1.79 46.03
C LYS A 92 13.76 2.91 46.48
N ASP A 93 15.06 2.96 46.11
CA ASP A 93 16.05 3.80 46.76
C ASP A 93 16.89 4.74 45.87
N ASP A 94 16.55 4.97 44.60
CA ASP A 94 17.37 5.84 43.74
C ASP A 94 16.71 7.19 43.43
N ALA A 95 16.83 8.13 44.39
CA ALA A 95 16.46 9.53 44.17
C ALA A 95 17.42 10.28 43.20
N SER A 96 18.60 9.73 42.92
CA SER A 96 19.59 10.31 41.98
C SER A 96 19.29 10.07 40.51
N PHE A 97 18.46 9.06 40.18
CA PHE A 97 18.09 8.68 38.81
C PHE A 97 16.90 9.46 38.22
N LYS A 98 16.31 10.39 38.95
CA LYS A 98 15.16 11.18 38.47
C LYS A 98 15.46 12.14 37.31
N THR A 99 16.72 12.34 36.93
CA THR A 99 17.10 13.33 35.93
C THR A 99 17.13 12.77 34.47
N TYR A 100 17.06 11.46 34.27
CA TYR A 100 17.09 10.84 32.95
C TYR A 100 15.76 10.18 32.59
N THR A 101 14.67 10.90 32.76
CA THR A 101 13.32 10.36 32.52
C THR A 101 12.92 10.30 31.04
N THR A 102 13.71 10.86 30.13
CA THR A 102 13.50 10.72 28.67
C THR A 102 14.47 9.68 28.12
N SER A 103 13.98 8.53 27.76
CA SER A 103 14.82 7.54 27.05
C SER A 103 15.10 8.01 25.63
N LEU A 104 16.24 7.62 25.05
CA LEU A 104 16.56 7.86 23.64
C LEU A 104 15.46 7.38 22.68
N PHE A 105 14.63 6.47 23.16
CA PHE A 105 13.53 5.83 22.44
C PHE A 105 12.16 6.21 22.99
N SER A 106 12.08 7.24 23.85
CA SER A 106 10.79 7.86 24.19
C SER A 106 10.15 8.41 22.93
N ASP A 107 8.82 8.49 22.91
CA ASP A 107 8.08 9.01 21.75
C ASP A 107 8.57 10.39 21.34
N GLU A 108 8.94 11.24 22.33
CA GLU A 108 9.47 12.57 22.11
C GLU A 108 10.82 12.58 21.38
N LEU A 109 11.79 11.75 21.77
CA LEU A 109 13.10 11.67 21.13
C LEU A 109 13.08 10.83 19.85
N ARG A 110 12.20 9.84 19.76
CA ARG A 110 12.05 9.02 18.55
C ARG A 110 11.62 9.87 17.35
N GLU A 111 10.70 10.79 17.55
CA GLU A 111 10.20 11.70 16.52
C GLU A 111 11.06 12.97 16.37
N ALA A 112 11.94 13.24 17.32
CA ALA A 112 12.81 14.41 17.29
C ALA A 112 13.75 14.40 16.07
N PRO A 113 14.15 15.56 15.56
CA PRO A 113 15.21 15.70 14.56
C PRO A 113 16.53 15.05 15.01
N ILE A 114 17.34 14.65 14.04
CA ILE A 114 18.63 13.96 14.29
C ILE A 114 19.53 14.79 15.22
N ASP A 115 19.55 16.10 15.04
CA ASP A 115 20.39 17.00 15.86
C ASP A 115 20.06 16.93 17.36
N LYS A 116 18.78 16.85 17.72
CA LYS A 116 18.36 16.67 19.12
C LYS A 116 18.79 15.30 19.69
N LYS A 117 18.80 14.27 18.86
CA LYS A 117 19.30 12.94 19.26
C LYS A 117 20.79 12.95 19.51
N ILE A 118 21.54 13.66 18.66
CA ILE A 118 22.99 13.83 18.83
C ILE A 118 23.29 14.62 20.11
N GLU A 119 22.57 15.72 20.35
CA GLU A 119 22.69 16.51 21.57
C GLU A 119 22.44 15.67 22.83
N TYR A 120 21.38 14.86 22.81
CA TYR A 120 21.07 13.95 23.93
C TYR A 120 22.19 12.94 24.18
N LEU A 121 22.75 12.32 23.14
CA LEU A 121 23.86 11.36 23.27
C LEU A 121 25.14 12.02 23.75
N LYS A 122 25.44 13.27 23.33
CA LYS A 122 26.58 14.06 23.84
C LYS A 122 26.43 14.36 25.31
N ASN A 123 25.24 14.78 25.75
CA ASN A 123 24.96 15.04 27.16
C ASN A 123 25.18 13.79 28.05
N ILE A 124 24.82 12.59 27.52
CA ILE A 124 25.11 11.33 28.21
C ILE A 124 26.63 11.12 28.34
N LEU A 125 27.41 11.33 27.28
CA LEU A 125 28.88 11.18 27.32
C LEU A 125 29.53 12.13 28.29
N GLU A 126 29.14 13.41 28.32
CA GLU A 126 29.68 14.42 29.22
C GLU A 126 29.42 14.09 30.68
N ASN A 127 28.26 13.53 31.00
CA ASN A 127 27.90 13.12 32.35
C ASN A 127 28.44 11.74 32.74
N SER A 128 29.01 10.99 31.78
CA SER A 128 29.47 9.61 31.97
C SER A 128 30.54 9.40 33.02
N ASN A 129 31.31 10.45 33.34
CA ASN A 129 32.39 10.39 34.34
C ASN A 129 31.88 10.47 35.80
N LYS A 130 30.58 10.71 36.00
CA LYS A 130 29.95 10.88 37.31
C LYS A 130 29.18 9.64 37.78
N GLU A 131 29.06 8.60 36.94
CA GLU A 131 28.20 7.44 37.24
C GLU A 131 28.99 6.12 37.32
N ASP A 132 28.78 5.39 38.41
CA ASP A 132 29.27 4.03 38.56
C ASP A 132 28.53 3.06 37.55
N GLY A 133 29.30 2.37 36.70
CA GLY A 133 28.78 1.41 35.74
C GLY A 133 28.92 1.81 34.26
N PHE A 134 29.44 3.01 33.98
CA PHE A 134 29.71 3.45 32.61
C PHE A 134 31.01 2.84 32.08
N THR A 135 30.90 1.74 31.31
CA THR A 135 32.05 1.03 30.79
C THR A 135 32.64 1.70 29.54
N SER A 136 33.95 1.46 29.25
CA SER A 136 34.57 1.94 28.00
C SER A 136 33.83 1.47 26.74
N LYS A 137 33.22 0.29 26.81
CA LYS A 137 32.38 -0.28 25.74
C LYS A 137 31.13 0.56 25.48
N ILE A 138 30.48 1.09 26.52
CA ILE A 138 29.31 1.94 26.39
C ILE A 138 29.70 3.28 25.75
N LYS A 139 30.84 3.88 26.19
CA LYS A 139 31.36 5.11 25.59
C LYS A 139 31.64 4.95 24.10
N ASP A 140 32.40 3.92 23.74
CA ASP A 140 32.72 3.61 22.34
C ASP A 140 31.44 3.41 21.50
N THR A 141 30.43 2.74 22.05
CA THR A 141 29.16 2.56 21.34
C THR A 141 28.42 3.86 21.13
N ILE A 142 28.36 4.74 22.15
CA ILE A 142 27.68 6.04 22.01
C ILE A 142 28.43 6.95 21.03
N GLU A 143 29.78 6.95 21.05
CA GLU A 143 30.59 7.69 20.07
C GLU A 143 30.33 7.20 18.63
N LYS A 144 30.28 5.89 18.42
CA LYS A 144 29.92 5.29 17.14
C LYS A 144 28.49 5.66 16.71
N ALA A 145 27.56 5.66 17.65
CA ALA A 145 26.17 6.09 17.43
C ALA A 145 26.08 7.56 17.00
N ILE A 146 26.82 8.45 17.65
CA ILE A 146 26.92 9.88 17.30
C ILE A 146 27.51 10.02 15.88
N ASN A 147 28.61 9.32 15.58
CA ASN A 147 29.22 9.35 14.26
C ASN A 147 28.27 8.83 13.16
N PHE A 148 27.50 7.80 13.44
CA PHE A 148 26.47 7.29 12.54
C PHE A 148 25.38 8.35 12.28
N LEU A 149 24.90 9.03 13.32
CA LEU A 149 23.90 10.09 13.19
C LEU A 149 24.45 11.32 12.46
N ASN A 150 25.71 11.70 12.70
CA ASN A 150 26.38 12.83 12.03
C ASN A 150 26.69 12.58 10.56
N LYS A 151 26.61 11.34 10.08
CA LYS A 151 26.86 11.05 8.67
C LYS A 151 25.79 11.74 7.82
N ASN A 152 26.20 12.80 7.12
CA ASN A 152 25.36 13.49 6.15
C ASN A 152 25.23 12.62 4.89
N ASN A 153 24.09 11.99 4.75
CA ASN A 153 23.74 11.25 3.53
C ASN A 153 23.13 12.22 2.52
N SER A 154 23.51 12.07 1.26
CA SER A 154 22.84 12.81 0.16
C SER A 154 21.35 12.44 0.07
N PRO A 155 20.49 13.28 -0.53
CA PRO A 155 19.07 12.93 -0.74
C PRO A 155 18.87 11.57 -1.40
N ASN A 156 19.70 11.20 -2.37
CA ASN A 156 19.64 9.89 -3.03
C ASN A 156 19.98 8.73 -2.07
N GLU A 157 20.99 8.90 -1.20
CA GLU A 157 21.29 7.89 -0.18
C GLU A 157 20.18 7.76 0.84
N GLN A 158 19.63 8.89 1.32
CA GLN A 158 18.51 8.89 2.25
C GLN A 158 17.29 8.18 1.63
N MET A 159 16.95 8.51 0.39
CA MET A 159 15.85 7.87 -0.33
C MET A 159 16.14 6.38 -0.59
N SER A 160 17.40 5.99 -0.83
CA SER A 160 17.77 4.58 -0.96
C SER A 160 17.48 3.78 0.31
N PHE A 161 17.73 4.34 1.49
CA PHE A 161 17.36 3.72 2.78
C PHE A 161 15.85 3.51 2.88
N ILE A 162 15.07 4.55 2.55
CA ILE A 162 13.60 4.49 2.61
C ILE A 162 13.06 3.45 1.64
N CYS A 163 13.47 3.51 0.37
CA CYS A 163 13.02 2.57 -0.66
C CYS A 163 13.36 1.12 -0.29
N ASN A 164 14.59 0.86 0.18
CA ASN A 164 14.98 -0.50 0.60
C ASN A 164 14.08 -1.01 1.72
N ARG A 165 13.69 -0.17 2.67
CA ARG A 165 12.79 -0.56 3.76
C ARG A 165 11.39 -0.83 3.25
N ILE A 166 10.75 0.15 2.58
CA ILE A 166 9.35 0.06 2.17
C ILE A 166 9.14 -1.05 1.14
N PHE A 167 10.03 -1.17 0.14
CA PHE A 167 9.92 -2.25 -0.84
C PHE A 167 10.08 -3.64 -0.22
N ARG A 168 10.99 -3.81 0.75
CA ARG A 168 11.11 -5.08 1.47
C ARG A 168 9.83 -5.43 2.22
N ASP A 169 9.21 -4.46 2.87
CA ASP A 169 7.97 -4.67 3.61
C ASP A 169 6.80 -5.00 2.65
N VAL A 170 6.68 -4.27 1.52
CA VAL A 170 5.62 -4.48 0.51
C VAL A 170 5.77 -5.80 -0.24
N PHE A 171 7.01 -6.21 -0.56
CA PHE A 171 7.31 -7.43 -1.31
C PHE A 171 7.79 -8.59 -0.42
N SER A 172 7.60 -8.50 0.90
CA SER A 172 7.99 -9.55 1.87
C SER A 172 9.46 -9.98 1.73
N GLY A 173 10.33 -9.02 1.48
CA GLY A 173 11.77 -9.24 1.33
C GLY A 173 12.22 -9.84 0.00
N ASN A 174 11.32 -10.13 -0.93
CA ASN A 174 11.64 -10.72 -2.22
C ASN A 174 11.52 -9.71 -3.35
N LEU A 175 12.64 -9.04 -3.69
CA LEU A 175 12.73 -8.06 -4.79
C LEU A 175 13.35 -8.65 -6.06
N ILE A 176 13.72 -9.93 -6.03
CA ILE A 176 14.47 -10.57 -7.11
C ILE A 176 13.56 -10.75 -8.33
N ASN A 177 14.08 -10.38 -9.51
CA ASN A 177 13.48 -10.79 -10.76
C ASN A 177 13.56 -12.32 -10.87
N SER A 178 12.42 -12.99 -10.88
CA SER A 178 12.34 -14.45 -10.92
C SER A 178 12.80 -15.05 -12.27
N VAL A 179 12.89 -14.23 -13.31
CA VAL A 179 13.18 -14.70 -14.67
C VAL A 179 14.63 -14.47 -15.09
N HIS A 180 15.21 -13.31 -14.75
CA HIS A 180 16.62 -13.00 -15.03
C HIS A 180 17.32 -12.45 -13.80
N GLN A 181 17.94 -13.33 -13.02
CA GLN A 181 18.67 -12.94 -11.79
C GLN A 181 19.87 -12.02 -12.04
N SER A 182 20.36 -11.93 -13.27
CA SER A 182 21.55 -11.15 -13.68
C SER A 182 21.22 -9.71 -14.10
N ASP A 183 19.96 -9.40 -14.43
CA ASP A 183 19.59 -8.11 -14.99
C ASP A 183 19.29 -7.10 -13.88
N ILE A 184 19.72 -5.86 -14.12
CA ILE A 184 19.34 -4.73 -13.26
C ILE A 184 17.92 -4.33 -13.62
N SER A 185 17.04 -4.37 -12.63
CA SER A 185 15.69 -3.82 -12.78
C SER A 185 15.72 -2.31 -12.58
N SER A 186 14.88 -1.57 -13.29
CA SER A 186 14.71 -0.14 -13.07
C SER A 186 13.23 0.23 -12.92
N ILE A 187 12.98 1.18 -12.04
CA ILE A 187 11.66 1.77 -11.86
C ILE A 187 11.85 3.29 -11.81
N GLU A 188 11.09 3.98 -12.65
CA GLU A 188 11.09 5.44 -12.74
C GLU A 188 9.67 5.95 -12.46
N TYR A 189 9.58 6.95 -11.60
CA TYR A 189 8.33 7.63 -11.25
C TYR A 189 8.48 9.10 -11.54
N SER A 190 7.59 9.63 -12.37
CA SER A 190 7.66 11.00 -12.88
C SER A 190 6.35 11.76 -12.64
N ASN A 191 6.48 13.05 -12.35
CA ASN A 191 5.40 14.00 -12.38
C ASN A 191 5.90 15.25 -13.12
N VAL A 192 5.55 15.39 -14.41
CA VAL A 192 6.07 16.39 -15.35
C VAL A 192 7.58 16.21 -15.62
N GLN A 193 8.37 15.99 -14.59
CA GLN A 193 9.80 15.68 -14.62
C GLN A 193 10.08 14.41 -13.82
N ASN A 194 11.26 13.84 -14.00
CA ASN A 194 11.68 12.66 -13.24
C ASN A 194 11.81 13.00 -11.75
N LEU A 195 10.98 12.37 -10.93
CA LEU A 195 10.93 12.58 -9.48
C LEU A 195 11.83 11.59 -8.76
N LEU A 196 11.72 10.30 -9.13
CA LEU A 196 12.44 9.22 -8.48
C LEU A 196 12.79 8.12 -9.48
N SER A 197 14.08 7.83 -9.62
CA SER A 197 14.59 6.71 -10.42
C SER A 197 15.39 5.76 -9.53
N ILE A 198 14.97 4.49 -9.51
CA ILE A 198 15.62 3.44 -8.73
C ILE A 198 16.13 2.31 -9.61
N ALA A 199 17.24 1.72 -9.19
CA ALA A 199 17.76 0.48 -9.72
C ALA A 199 17.71 -0.60 -8.65
N VAL A 200 17.23 -1.79 -9.02
CA VAL A 200 17.15 -2.95 -8.13
C VAL A 200 18.11 -4.00 -8.61
N LYS A 201 19.02 -4.44 -7.73
CA LYS A 201 19.96 -5.54 -7.99
C LYS A 201 19.88 -6.54 -6.84
N GLY A 202 19.40 -7.73 -7.13
CA GLY A 202 19.04 -8.67 -6.07
C GLY A 202 18.01 -8.06 -5.14
N ASN A 203 18.25 -8.10 -3.84
CA ASN A 203 17.35 -7.50 -2.82
C ASN A 203 17.76 -6.08 -2.40
N ASN A 204 18.60 -5.38 -3.19
CA ASN A 204 19.07 -4.05 -2.88
C ASN A 204 18.55 -3.02 -3.88
N ILE A 205 18.07 -1.90 -3.36
CA ILE A 205 17.64 -0.74 -4.13
C ILE A 205 18.68 0.36 -4.02
N THR A 206 19.04 0.91 -5.16
CA THR A 206 19.90 2.10 -5.26
C THR A 206 19.12 3.19 -5.98
N VAL A 207 18.96 4.34 -5.35
CA VAL A 207 18.37 5.51 -5.99
C VAL A 207 19.39 6.15 -6.92
N LYS A 208 19.03 6.28 -8.18
CA LYS A 208 19.84 6.94 -9.21
C LYS A 208 19.61 8.43 -9.20
N GLU A 209 18.36 8.82 -9.07
CA GLU A 209 17.92 10.20 -9.06
C GLU A 209 16.74 10.37 -8.13
N PHE A 210 16.76 11.40 -7.29
CA PHE A 210 15.64 11.82 -6.47
C PHE A 210 15.60 13.35 -6.39
N ASN A 211 14.49 13.93 -6.78
CA ASN A 211 14.26 15.37 -6.71
C ASN A 211 13.08 15.67 -5.75
N PRO A 212 13.37 16.04 -4.49
CA PRO A 212 12.34 16.30 -3.49
C PRO A 212 11.53 17.57 -3.74
N GLU A 213 11.93 18.42 -4.67
CA GLU A 213 11.23 19.66 -5.01
C GLU A 213 10.07 19.43 -5.99
N ILE A 214 10.05 18.30 -6.69
CA ILE A 214 8.96 17.93 -7.60
C ILE A 214 7.76 17.48 -6.78
N PRO A 215 6.58 18.08 -6.95
CA PRO A 215 5.37 17.64 -6.26
C PRO A 215 5.03 16.18 -6.57
N SER A 216 4.67 15.43 -5.55
CA SER A 216 4.17 14.06 -5.64
C SER A 216 2.77 13.97 -5.06
N LEU A 217 2.11 12.83 -5.28
CA LEU A 217 0.91 12.47 -4.54
C LEU A 217 1.24 12.34 -3.05
N ARG A 218 0.31 12.79 -2.21
CA ARG A 218 0.51 12.81 -0.76
C ARG A 218 0.43 11.45 -0.11
N ASP A 219 -0.28 10.52 -0.76
CA ASP A 219 -0.49 9.18 -0.22
C ASP A 219 -0.89 8.20 -1.31
N ALA A 220 -0.78 6.90 -1.01
CA ALA A 220 -1.35 5.81 -1.79
C ALA A 220 -2.16 4.89 -0.88
N THR A 221 -3.34 4.49 -1.36
CA THR A 221 -4.20 3.51 -0.69
C THR A 221 -4.36 2.29 -1.58
N PHE A 222 -3.98 1.11 -1.10
CA PHE A 222 -4.05 -0.13 -1.85
C PHE A 222 -5.16 -1.02 -1.28
N ILE A 223 -6.13 -1.39 -2.11
CA ILE A 223 -7.24 -2.27 -1.75
C ILE A 223 -7.15 -3.53 -2.62
N ASP A 224 -6.75 -4.65 -2.02
CA ASP A 224 -6.69 -5.98 -2.64
C ASP A 224 -7.78 -6.93 -2.13
N ASN A 225 -8.46 -6.55 -1.06
CA ASN A 225 -9.48 -7.37 -0.46
C ASN A 225 -10.63 -6.52 0.11
N PRO A 226 -11.78 -6.49 -0.54
CA PRO A 226 -12.94 -5.73 -0.06
C PRO A 226 -13.52 -6.24 1.28
N LEU A 227 -13.23 -7.50 1.65
CA LEU A 227 -13.68 -8.08 2.92
C LEU A 227 -12.91 -7.54 4.14
N LEU A 228 -11.91 -6.68 3.94
CA LEU A 228 -11.22 -5.99 5.03
C LEU A 228 -12.17 -5.16 5.91
N LEU A 229 -13.33 -4.76 5.38
CA LEU A 229 -14.31 -4.01 6.16
C LEU A 229 -14.79 -4.80 7.39
N GLU A 230 -14.93 -6.12 7.30
CA GLU A 230 -15.37 -6.98 8.42
C GLU A 230 -14.26 -7.34 9.41
N LYS A 231 -12.98 -7.23 9.01
CA LYS A 231 -11.88 -7.52 9.92
C LYS A 231 -11.83 -6.49 11.03
N GLU A 232 -12.22 -6.89 12.22
CA GLU A 232 -12.02 -6.07 13.42
C GLU A 232 -10.55 -6.12 13.82
N VAL A 233 -9.99 -4.95 14.10
CA VAL A 233 -8.74 -4.88 14.86
C VAL A 233 -9.15 -5.06 16.31
N ASP A 234 -8.89 -6.24 16.90
CA ASP A 234 -9.23 -6.49 18.29
C ASP A 234 -8.53 -5.47 19.22
N ARG A 235 -9.08 -5.25 20.42
CA ARG A 235 -8.53 -4.28 21.39
C ARG A 235 -7.09 -4.60 21.77
N TYR A 236 -6.74 -5.88 21.82
CA TYR A 236 -5.40 -6.32 22.16
C TYR A 236 -4.45 -6.06 21.00
N SER A 237 -4.86 -6.33 19.77
CA SER A 237 -4.11 -5.97 18.56
C SER A 237 -4.00 -4.45 18.39
N ARG A 238 -5.06 -3.66 18.70
CA ARG A 238 -4.96 -2.19 18.75
C ARG A 238 -3.93 -1.73 19.79
N MET A 239 -3.97 -2.28 20.99
CA MET A 239 -3.04 -1.93 22.07
C MET A 239 -1.62 -2.43 21.75
N MET A 240 -1.47 -3.59 21.13
CA MET A 240 -0.20 -4.06 20.58
C MET A 240 0.25 -3.23 19.38
N TRP A 241 -0.67 -2.81 18.52
CA TRP A 241 -0.39 -1.86 17.42
C TRP A 241 0.13 -0.53 17.96
N PHE A 242 -0.58 0.08 18.92
CA PHE A 242 -0.08 1.28 19.60
C PHE A 242 1.21 1.00 20.38
N ARG A 243 1.39 -0.17 20.97
CA ARG A 243 2.65 -0.58 21.60
C ARG A 243 3.73 -0.94 20.58
N THR A 244 3.39 -1.54 19.44
CA THR A 244 4.33 -1.84 18.36
C THR A 244 4.71 -0.58 17.61
N PHE A 245 3.86 0.45 17.60
CA PHE A 245 4.24 1.81 17.27
C PHE A 245 5.16 2.41 18.36
N SER A 246 5.02 2.01 19.61
CA SER A 246 5.88 2.43 20.72
C SER A 246 7.06 1.52 20.98
N ASP A 247 6.96 0.22 20.72
CA ASP A 247 8.04 -0.75 20.88
C ASP A 247 8.81 -0.88 19.56
N MET A 248 9.90 -0.19 19.47
CA MET A 248 11.18 -0.33 18.76
C MET A 248 11.33 -1.20 17.48
N ASN A 249 10.33 -1.96 17.06
CA ASN A 249 10.27 -2.61 15.77
C ASN A 249 9.49 -1.68 14.85
N GLY A 250 10.22 -0.76 14.18
CA GLY A 250 9.65 0.24 13.28
C GLY A 250 8.54 -0.35 12.42
N THR A 251 7.43 0.35 12.37
CA THR A 251 6.23 -0.03 11.63
C THR A 251 6.60 -0.53 10.27
N GLU A 252 6.28 -1.79 10.00
CA GLU A 252 6.32 -2.32 8.65
C GLU A 252 5.29 -1.54 7.81
N ILE A 253 5.78 -0.81 6.82
CA ILE A 253 4.93 -0.11 5.86
C ILE A 253 4.54 -1.11 4.78
N ASN A 254 3.70 -2.06 5.15
CA ASN A 254 3.10 -2.98 4.19
C ASN A 254 1.64 -2.60 3.89
N ILE A 255 1.13 -3.13 2.79
CA ILE A 255 -0.21 -2.84 2.29
C ILE A 255 -1.28 -3.15 3.34
N SER A 256 -1.20 -4.31 3.98
CA SER A 256 -2.20 -4.75 4.96
C SER A 256 -2.26 -3.82 6.16
N ASN A 257 -1.12 -3.39 6.67
CA ASN A 257 -1.04 -2.49 7.81
C ASN A 257 -1.56 -1.09 7.46
N ASP A 258 -1.21 -0.58 6.28
CA ASP A 258 -1.67 0.73 5.82
C ASP A 258 -3.20 0.79 5.67
N ILE A 259 -3.78 -0.17 4.97
CA ILE A 259 -5.24 -0.18 4.74
C ILE A 259 -6.02 -0.41 6.04
N MET A 260 -5.51 -1.22 6.97
CA MET A 260 -6.14 -1.43 8.27
C MET A 260 -6.12 -0.16 9.13
N ALA A 261 -4.99 0.57 9.15
CA ALA A 261 -4.89 1.85 9.85
C ALA A 261 -5.83 2.88 9.25
N LYS A 262 -5.87 2.99 7.92
CA LYS A 262 -6.78 3.88 7.20
C LYS A 262 -8.25 3.56 7.46
N LYS A 263 -8.61 2.29 7.47
CA LYS A 263 -9.94 1.84 7.81
C LYS A 263 -10.33 2.24 9.24
N ASP A 264 -9.46 2.05 10.21
CA ASP A 264 -9.74 2.42 11.62
C ASP A 264 -9.96 3.94 11.77
N ILE A 265 -9.15 4.75 11.09
CA ILE A 265 -9.36 6.21 11.02
C ILE A 265 -10.68 6.54 10.34
N ALA A 266 -10.98 5.88 9.23
CA ALA A 266 -12.16 6.13 8.42
C ALA A 266 -13.46 5.79 9.16
N ILE A 267 -13.51 4.67 9.84
CA ILE A 267 -14.66 4.24 10.64
C ILE A 267 -14.98 5.28 11.72
N LYS A 268 -13.99 5.79 12.42
CA LYS A 268 -14.15 6.83 13.45
C LYS A 268 -14.56 8.19 12.87
N GLY A 269 -14.21 8.44 11.62
CA GLY A 269 -14.51 9.68 10.89
C GLY A 269 -15.83 9.68 10.12
N ILE A 270 -16.52 8.55 10.00
CA ILE A 270 -17.68 8.37 9.09
C ILE A 270 -18.85 9.30 9.36
N ASN A 271 -19.01 9.76 10.60
CA ASN A 271 -20.11 10.64 11.00
C ASN A 271 -19.84 12.13 10.66
N ARG A 272 -18.69 12.45 10.03
CA ARG A 272 -18.38 13.81 9.59
C ARG A 272 -19.11 14.15 8.30
N GLU A 273 -19.29 15.45 8.04
CA GLU A 273 -19.80 15.93 6.76
C GLU A 273 -18.84 15.56 5.63
N SER A 274 -19.40 15.16 4.50
CA SER A 274 -18.61 14.74 3.35
C SER A 274 -18.30 15.90 2.41
N TYR A 275 -17.10 15.87 1.83
CA TYR A 275 -16.69 16.81 0.79
C TYR A 275 -17.18 16.45 -0.64
N TYR A 276 -17.85 15.30 -0.83
CA TYR A 276 -18.16 14.73 -2.16
C TYR A 276 -19.62 14.27 -2.24
N GLU A 277 -20.58 15.15 -1.93
CA GLU A 277 -22.00 14.79 -1.84
C GLU A 277 -22.56 14.08 -3.07
N GLU A 278 -22.18 14.53 -4.28
CA GLU A 278 -22.66 13.92 -5.53
C GLU A 278 -22.30 12.43 -5.67
N LEU A 279 -21.12 12.02 -5.17
CA LEU A 279 -20.72 10.62 -5.21
C LEU A 279 -21.55 9.74 -4.25
N PHE A 280 -22.12 10.32 -3.19
CA PHE A 280 -22.84 9.56 -2.19
C PHE A 280 -24.28 9.23 -2.56
N GLU A 281 -24.87 9.91 -3.54
CA GLU A 281 -26.20 9.53 -4.06
C GLU A 281 -26.17 8.14 -4.71
N ASP A 282 -25.12 7.79 -5.46
CA ASP A 282 -24.99 6.46 -6.05
C ASP A 282 -24.84 5.37 -4.98
N PHE A 283 -24.13 5.65 -3.90
CA PHE A 283 -24.03 4.72 -2.77
C PHE A 283 -25.36 4.54 -2.03
N LYS A 284 -26.18 5.59 -1.90
CA LYS A 284 -27.54 5.48 -1.31
C LYS A 284 -28.42 4.55 -2.13
N GLU A 285 -28.34 4.63 -3.47
CA GLU A 285 -29.07 3.72 -4.36
C GLU A 285 -28.63 2.27 -4.16
N ILE A 286 -27.31 2.03 -4.03
CA ILE A 286 -26.75 0.69 -3.83
C ILE A 286 -27.19 0.10 -2.49
N PHE A 287 -27.16 0.90 -1.44
CA PHE A 287 -27.50 0.46 -0.08
C PHE A 287 -28.98 0.48 0.22
N GLN A 288 -29.86 0.92 -0.72
CA GLN A 288 -31.33 0.91 -0.59
C GLN A 288 -31.83 1.53 0.73
N SER A 289 -31.34 2.71 1.08
CA SER A 289 -31.62 3.42 2.33
C SER A 289 -30.92 2.87 3.58
N ALA A 290 -30.10 1.86 3.48
CA ALA A 290 -29.23 1.48 4.58
C ALA A 290 -27.98 2.37 4.62
N GLU A 291 -27.38 2.51 5.78
CA GLU A 291 -26.17 3.31 5.95
C GLU A 291 -25.18 2.72 6.94
N PHE A 292 -23.91 3.05 6.72
CA PHE A 292 -22.85 2.71 7.65
C PHE A 292 -22.74 3.78 8.74
N GLN A 293 -22.83 3.38 10.00
CA GLN A 293 -22.71 4.26 11.16
C GLN A 293 -21.69 3.71 12.15
N TYR A 294 -20.93 4.61 12.77
CA TYR A 294 -20.04 4.23 13.87
C TYR A 294 -20.78 4.32 15.20
N ASP A 295 -20.89 3.18 15.87
CA ASP A 295 -21.40 3.10 17.22
C ASP A 295 -20.27 3.44 18.22
N VAL A 296 -20.39 4.59 18.87
CA VAL A 296 -19.39 5.09 19.81
C VAL A 296 -19.32 4.26 21.09
N GLN A 297 -20.45 3.66 21.53
CA GLN A 297 -20.48 2.87 22.77
C GLN A 297 -19.82 1.50 22.58
N GLU A 298 -20.11 0.87 21.45
CA GLU A 298 -19.53 -0.44 21.13
C GLU A 298 -18.18 -0.33 20.40
N GLU A 299 -17.78 0.89 19.99
CA GLU A 299 -16.57 1.17 19.20
C GLU A 299 -16.51 0.37 17.89
N ARG A 300 -17.65 0.19 17.22
CA ARG A 300 -17.80 -0.65 16.04
C ARG A 300 -18.54 0.06 14.91
N LEU A 301 -18.20 -0.35 13.67
CA LEU A 301 -18.98 0.00 12.49
C LEU A 301 -20.20 -0.92 12.42
N LYS A 302 -21.38 -0.33 12.23
CA LYS A 302 -22.65 -1.03 12.05
C LYS A 302 -23.31 -0.64 10.73
N TYR A 303 -24.08 -1.56 10.18
CA TYR A 303 -24.90 -1.35 9.00
C TYR A 303 -26.36 -1.25 9.42
N LYS A 304 -26.89 -0.01 9.37
CA LYS A 304 -28.25 0.28 9.80
C LYS A 304 -29.18 0.22 8.62
N VAL A 305 -30.13 -0.70 8.68
CA VAL A 305 -31.19 -0.86 7.67
C VAL A 305 -32.35 0.07 8.02
N ASP A 306 -32.88 0.80 7.03
CA ASP A 306 -33.86 1.85 7.17
C ASP A 306 -35.13 1.40 7.89
N LYS A 307 -35.72 2.34 8.66
CA LYS A 307 -37.06 2.32 9.30
C LYS A 307 -37.34 1.26 10.38
N GLU A 308 -36.68 0.14 10.37
CA GLU A 308 -36.71 -0.82 11.46
C GLU A 308 -35.44 -0.59 12.27
N ALA A 309 -35.49 -0.40 13.56
CA ALA A 309 -34.33 -0.15 14.42
C ALA A 309 -33.32 -1.34 14.44
N VAL A 310 -33.15 -2.00 13.30
CA VAL A 310 -32.28 -3.17 13.13
C VAL A 310 -30.92 -2.70 12.62
N SER A 311 -29.93 -2.87 13.45
CA SER A 311 -28.55 -2.65 13.15
C SER A 311 -27.85 -4.00 12.94
N LEU A 312 -27.24 -4.21 11.79
CA LEU A 312 -26.51 -5.45 11.47
C LEU A 312 -25.01 -5.29 11.72
N GLU A 313 -24.39 -6.31 12.22
CA GLU A 313 -22.93 -6.43 12.27
C GLU A 313 -22.39 -6.56 10.84
N ILE A 314 -21.21 -5.98 10.57
CA ILE A 314 -20.58 -5.98 9.25
C ILE A 314 -20.32 -7.41 8.73
N SER A 315 -20.03 -8.35 9.63
CA SER A 315 -19.86 -9.77 9.28
C SER A 315 -21.10 -10.38 8.62
N ASN A 316 -22.28 -9.88 8.95
CA ASN A 316 -23.58 -10.43 8.52
C ASN A 316 -24.15 -9.81 7.25
N ILE A 317 -23.48 -8.83 6.64
CA ILE A 317 -23.90 -8.25 5.36
C ILE A 317 -23.24 -8.96 4.18
N ALA A 318 -23.86 -8.84 3.00
CA ALA A 318 -23.36 -9.46 1.78
C ALA A 318 -21.96 -8.95 1.39
N SER A 319 -21.14 -9.82 0.77
CA SER A 319 -19.77 -9.48 0.36
C SER A 319 -19.72 -8.27 -0.59
N GLY A 320 -20.65 -8.17 -1.52
CA GLY A 320 -20.76 -7.00 -2.39
C GLY A 320 -21.00 -5.71 -1.61
N SER A 321 -21.91 -5.72 -0.60
CA SER A 321 -22.14 -4.56 0.26
C SER A 321 -20.89 -4.18 1.06
N LYS A 322 -20.03 -5.16 1.44
CA LYS A 322 -18.76 -4.89 2.11
C LYS A 322 -17.77 -4.18 1.16
N ALA A 323 -17.71 -4.59 -0.11
CA ALA A 323 -16.84 -3.98 -1.11
C ALA A 323 -17.18 -2.50 -1.34
N PHE A 324 -18.45 -2.20 -1.57
CA PHE A 324 -18.92 -0.82 -1.68
C PHE A 324 -18.79 -0.06 -0.35
N GLY A 325 -19.06 -0.75 0.77
CA GLY A 325 -18.95 -0.18 2.11
C GLY A 325 -17.54 0.28 2.45
N LEU A 326 -16.52 -0.51 2.09
CA LEU A 326 -15.12 -0.11 2.31
C LEU A 326 -14.79 1.17 1.54
N LEU A 327 -15.11 1.23 0.25
CA LEU A 327 -14.88 2.41 -0.57
C LEU A 327 -15.67 3.63 -0.04
N TYR A 328 -16.94 3.43 0.33
CA TYR A 328 -17.79 4.46 0.92
C TYR A 328 -17.20 5.04 2.20
N VAL A 329 -16.80 4.18 3.14
CA VAL A 329 -16.25 4.60 4.46
C VAL A 329 -14.97 5.40 4.28
N LEU A 330 -14.06 4.93 3.41
CA LEU A 330 -12.79 5.61 3.12
C LEU A 330 -12.98 6.97 2.44
N LEU A 331 -13.94 7.08 1.51
CA LEU A 331 -14.28 8.34 0.84
C LEU A 331 -14.97 9.32 1.80
N LYS A 332 -16.00 8.86 2.51
CA LYS A 332 -16.81 9.71 3.37
C LYS A 332 -16.00 10.33 4.51
N SER A 333 -15.06 9.58 5.04
CA SER A 333 -14.17 10.05 6.11
C SER A 333 -13.05 10.99 5.63
N GLY A 334 -12.87 11.16 4.32
CA GLY A 334 -11.78 11.94 3.74
C GLY A 334 -10.41 11.27 3.88
N VAL A 335 -10.35 9.95 4.01
CA VAL A 335 -9.10 9.19 4.00
C VAL A 335 -8.55 9.06 2.57
N ILE A 336 -9.45 8.89 1.58
CA ILE A 336 -9.09 8.96 0.16
C ILE A 336 -9.32 10.38 -0.33
N LEU A 337 -8.27 11.00 -0.84
CA LEU A 337 -8.26 12.38 -1.34
C LEU A 337 -7.89 12.43 -2.81
N LYS A 338 -8.19 13.56 -3.49
CA LYS A 338 -7.86 13.77 -4.90
C LYS A 338 -6.36 13.86 -5.17
N ASP A 339 -5.57 14.26 -4.19
CA ASP A 339 -4.11 14.34 -4.25
C ASP A 339 -3.42 13.05 -3.76
N SER A 340 -4.17 11.94 -3.73
CA SER A 340 -3.67 10.59 -3.42
C SER A 340 -3.99 9.61 -4.54
N LEU A 341 -3.26 8.48 -4.60
CA LEU A 341 -3.53 7.39 -5.53
C LEU A 341 -4.37 6.31 -4.83
N LEU A 342 -5.51 6.00 -5.42
CA LEU A 342 -6.29 4.81 -5.06
C LEU A 342 -5.88 3.65 -5.97
N ILE A 343 -5.40 2.56 -5.39
CA ILE A 343 -5.04 1.34 -6.10
C ILE A 343 -6.08 0.27 -5.75
N LEU A 344 -6.78 -0.20 -6.77
CA LEU A 344 -7.82 -1.23 -6.69
C LEU A 344 -7.33 -2.48 -7.42
N ASP A 345 -6.97 -3.51 -6.66
CA ASP A 345 -6.45 -4.76 -7.21
C ASP A 345 -7.58 -5.79 -7.30
N GLU A 346 -8.04 -6.04 -8.52
CA GLU A 346 -9.13 -6.97 -8.85
C GLU A 346 -10.40 -6.71 -8.01
N PRO A 347 -10.97 -5.48 -8.02
CA PRO A 347 -12.11 -5.12 -7.18
C PRO A 347 -13.39 -5.88 -7.52
N GLU A 348 -13.45 -6.53 -8.69
CA GLU A 348 -14.54 -7.42 -9.11
C GLU A 348 -14.64 -8.70 -8.28
N ASN A 349 -13.61 -9.08 -7.55
CA ASN A 349 -13.64 -10.26 -6.72
C ASN A 349 -14.79 -10.17 -5.70
N HIS A 350 -15.61 -11.23 -5.66
CA HIS A 350 -16.83 -11.31 -4.85
C HIS A 350 -18.00 -10.41 -5.29
N LEU A 351 -17.93 -9.75 -6.47
CA LEU A 351 -19.03 -8.99 -7.04
C LEU A 351 -19.77 -9.76 -8.13
N HIS A 352 -21.09 -9.83 -7.99
CA HIS A 352 -21.95 -10.29 -9.10
C HIS A 352 -21.77 -9.34 -10.31
N PRO A 353 -21.86 -9.81 -11.58
CA PRO A 353 -21.66 -8.96 -12.75
C PRO A 353 -22.43 -7.62 -12.72
N GLU A 354 -23.71 -7.64 -12.32
CA GLU A 354 -24.50 -6.41 -12.17
C GLU A 354 -23.89 -5.40 -11.19
N TRP A 355 -23.27 -5.88 -10.12
CA TRP A 355 -22.60 -5.03 -9.14
C TRP A 355 -21.26 -4.52 -9.64
N GLN A 356 -20.60 -5.27 -10.52
CA GLN A 356 -19.40 -4.77 -11.22
C GLN A 356 -19.71 -3.54 -12.07
N LEU A 357 -20.88 -3.52 -12.75
CA LEU A 357 -21.34 -2.36 -13.53
C LEU A 357 -21.52 -1.12 -12.62
N LYS A 358 -22.17 -1.29 -11.48
CA LYS A 358 -22.36 -0.18 -10.51
C LYS A 358 -21.04 0.30 -9.93
N TYR A 359 -20.11 -0.62 -9.64
CA TYR A 359 -18.78 -0.27 -9.14
C TYR A 359 -18.00 0.56 -10.17
N ALA A 360 -18.01 0.13 -11.44
CA ALA A 360 -17.41 0.86 -12.54
C ALA A 360 -17.99 2.28 -12.70
N GLN A 361 -19.32 2.43 -12.54
CA GLN A 361 -19.97 3.75 -12.59
C GLN A 361 -19.43 4.68 -11.51
N ILE A 362 -19.28 4.22 -10.27
CA ILE A 362 -18.71 5.02 -9.17
C ILE A 362 -17.28 5.41 -9.48
N ILE A 363 -16.45 4.46 -9.94
CA ILE A 363 -15.06 4.72 -10.31
C ILE A 363 -14.96 5.81 -11.39
N CYS A 364 -15.76 5.74 -12.45
CA CYS A 364 -15.77 6.76 -13.50
C CYS A 364 -16.17 8.14 -12.96
N LYS A 365 -17.15 8.21 -12.08
CA LYS A 365 -17.54 9.48 -11.42
C LYS A 365 -16.44 10.01 -10.50
N MET A 366 -15.72 9.16 -9.77
CA MET A 366 -14.57 9.57 -8.99
C MET A 366 -13.49 10.20 -9.88
N VAL A 367 -13.16 9.56 -11.00
CA VAL A 367 -12.17 10.07 -11.97
C VAL A 367 -12.62 11.40 -12.57
N LYS A 368 -13.90 11.52 -12.93
CA LYS A 368 -14.47 12.79 -13.39
C LYS A 368 -14.26 13.90 -12.37
N ASN A 369 -14.41 13.58 -11.09
CA ASN A 369 -14.19 14.48 -9.97
C ASN A 369 -12.71 14.74 -9.62
N GLY A 370 -11.77 14.18 -10.38
CA GLY A 370 -10.34 14.45 -10.25
C GLY A 370 -9.58 13.49 -9.32
N PHE A 371 -10.12 12.32 -9.02
CA PHE A 371 -9.37 11.27 -8.32
C PHE A 371 -8.41 10.56 -9.27
N HIS A 372 -7.25 10.16 -8.75
CA HIS A 372 -6.28 9.31 -9.44
C HIS A 372 -6.45 7.86 -9.02
N ILE A 373 -6.67 6.97 -9.98
CA ILE A 373 -6.98 5.58 -9.71
C ILE A 373 -6.13 4.68 -10.61
N LEU A 374 -5.45 3.70 -10.01
CA LEU A 374 -4.94 2.53 -10.71
C LEU A 374 -5.86 1.36 -10.41
N MET A 375 -6.38 0.72 -11.44
CA MET A 375 -7.22 -0.47 -11.28
C MET A 375 -6.66 -1.62 -12.09
N THR A 376 -6.59 -2.81 -11.48
CA THR A 376 -6.31 -4.05 -12.21
C THR A 376 -7.60 -4.85 -12.34
N SER A 377 -7.78 -5.57 -13.45
CA SER A 377 -8.95 -6.40 -13.64
C SER A 377 -8.69 -7.56 -14.60
N HIS A 378 -9.39 -8.66 -14.38
CA HIS A 378 -9.50 -9.78 -15.32
C HIS A 378 -10.95 -10.02 -15.77
N SER A 379 -11.90 -9.19 -15.32
CA SER A 379 -13.32 -9.31 -15.66
C SER A 379 -13.68 -8.55 -16.92
N PRO A 380 -14.19 -9.23 -17.97
CA PRO A 380 -14.71 -8.57 -19.16
C PRO A 380 -15.82 -7.57 -18.84
N TYR A 381 -16.67 -7.89 -17.86
CA TYR A 381 -17.78 -7.01 -17.44
C TYR A 381 -17.29 -5.71 -16.84
N MET A 382 -16.30 -5.78 -15.97
CA MET A 382 -15.70 -4.60 -15.34
C MET A 382 -15.04 -3.68 -16.37
N ILE A 383 -14.24 -4.27 -17.27
CA ILE A 383 -13.51 -3.52 -18.30
C ILE A 383 -14.48 -2.85 -19.27
N GLN A 384 -15.49 -3.59 -19.77
CA GLN A 384 -16.51 -3.03 -20.65
C GLN A 384 -17.31 -1.94 -19.95
N ALA A 385 -17.67 -2.13 -18.68
CA ALA A 385 -18.40 -1.13 -17.91
C ALA A 385 -17.59 0.15 -17.72
N ILE A 386 -16.30 0.06 -17.38
CA ILE A 386 -15.41 1.23 -17.29
C ILE A 386 -15.38 1.97 -18.62
N LYS A 387 -15.23 1.29 -19.75
CA LYS A 387 -15.25 1.92 -21.07
C LYS A 387 -16.55 2.68 -21.30
N THR A 388 -17.68 1.99 -21.14
CA THR A 388 -19.02 2.57 -21.41
C THR A 388 -19.36 3.74 -20.49
N TYR A 389 -19.06 3.63 -19.19
CA TYR A 389 -19.32 4.73 -18.26
C TYR A 389 -18.33 5.89 -18.43
N SER A 390 -17.10 5.63 -18.86
CA SER A 390 -16.14 6.68 -19.20
C SER A 390 -16.58 7.50 -20.41
N GLU A 391 -17.13 6.85 -21.44
CA GLU A 391 -17.77 7.53 -22.58
C GLU A 391 -18.96 8.36 -22.12
N LYS A 392 -19.86 7.77 -21.31
CA LYS A 392 -21.04 8.45 -20.77
C LYS A 392 -20.70 9.69 -19.94
N GLU A 393 -19.62 9.62 -19.16
CA GLU A 393 -19.16 10.73 -18.32
C GLU A 393 -18.27 11.73 -19.08
N GLY A 394 -17.93 11.46 -20.35
CA GLY A 394 -17.10 12.30 -21.21
C GLY A 394 -15.64 12.41 -20.75
N ILE A 395 -15.10 11.33 -20.18
CA ILE A 395 -13.73 11.29 -19.66
C ILE A 395 -12.83 10.27 -20.36
N LEU A 396 -13.38 9.49 -21.31
CA LEU A 396 -12.69 8.36 -21.90
C LEU A 396 -11.38 8.77 -22.59
N ASP A 397 -11.38 9.85 -23.33
CA ASP A 397 -10.22 10.27 -24.13
C ASP A 397 -9.15 11.00 -23.31
N ASP A 398 -9.56 11.76 -22.30
CA ASP A 398 -8.67 12.66 -21.58
C ASP A 398 -8.14 12.09 -20.26
N LYS A 399 -8.90 11.18 -19.61
CA LYS A 399 -8.65 10.76 -18.24
C LYS A 399 -8.60 9.26 -18.03
N VAL A 400 -8.78 8.44 -19.07
CA VAL A 400 -8.81 6.98 -18.92
C VAL A 400 -7.84 6.32 -19.87
N ASN A 401 -6.90 5.58 -19.32
CA ASN A 401 -5.93 4.81 -20.07
C ASN A 401 -6.14 3.31 -19.81
N PHE A 402 -6.18 2.54 -20.87
CA PHE A 402 -6.30 1.09 -20.80
C PHE A 402 -4.98 0.44 -21.20
N TYR A 403 -4.59 -0.54 -20.41
CA TYR A 403 -3.38 -1.33 -20.61
C TYR A 403 -3.72 -2.80 -20.62
N PHE A 404 -2.94 -3.58 -21.33
CA PHE A 404 -3.06 -5.03 -21.36
C PHE A 404 -1.74 -5.70 -20.98
N ALA A 405 -1.80 -6.61 -20.01
CA ALA A 405 -0.67 -7.43 -19.61
C ALA A 405 -0.53 -8.62 -20.57
N LYS A 406 0.28 -8.43 -21.63
CA LYS A 406 0.54 -9.42 -22.65
C LYS A 406 1.62 -10.40 -22.17
N GLN A 407 1.27 -11.67 -22.13
CA GLN A 407 2.20 -12.74 -21.75
C GLN A 407 3.09 -13.13 -22.94
N ASP A 408 4.40 -13.16 -22.70
CA ASP A 408 5.36 -13.80 -23.59
C ASP A 408 5.48 -15.27 -23.18
N THR A 409 5.01 -16.17 -24.03
CA THR A 409 4.97 -17.61 -23.74
C THR A 409 6.34 -18.28 -23.85
N GLU A 410 7.29 -17.65 -24.55
CA GLU A 410 8.63 -18.21 -24.77
C GLU A 410 9.55 -17.96 -23.56
N TYR A 411 9.41 -16.79 -22.92
CA TYR A 411 10.35 -16.35 -21.87
C TYR A 411 9.71 -16.18 -20.50
N ASN A 412 8.43 -16.46 -20.35
CA ASN A 412 7.66 -16.28 -19.12
C ASN A 412 7.71 -14.85 -18.55
N TYR A 413 7.78 -13.86 -19.44
CA TYR A 413 7.69 -12.43 -19.14
C TYR A 413 6.33 -11.87 -19.52
N ASN A 414 6.02 -10.72 -18.96
CA ASN A 414 4.86 -9.95 -19.36
C ASN A 414 5.27 -8.52 -19.75
N GLU A 415 4.71 -8.05 -20.83
CA GLU A 415 4.77 -6.63 -21.19
C GLU A 415 3.41 -6.01 -20.95
N ILE A 416 3.39 -4.85 -20.28
CA ILE A 416 2.17 -4.08 -20.10
C ILE A 416 2.15 -3.03 -21.20
N ILE A 417 1.27 -3.24 -22.17
CA ILE A 417 1.16 -2.39 -23.37
C ILE A 417 -0.08 -1.49 -23.27
N ASN A 418 0.04 -0.26 -23.71
CA ASN A 418 -1.12 0.59 -23.94
C ASN A 418 -1.92 0.02 -25.11
N ILE A 419 -3.24 -0.05 -25.00
CA ILE A 419 -4.11 -0.55 -26.06
C ILE A 419 -4.57 0.54 -27.03
N ARG A 420 -4.25 1.81 -26.77
CA ARG A 420 -4.44 2.85 -27.76
C ARG A 420 -3.28 2.80 -28.75
N ASP A 421 -3.62 2.94 -30.04
CA ASP A 421 -2.62 3.13 -31.10
C ASP A 421 -2.04 4.57 -31.07
N ASP A 422 -1.03 4.84 -31.88
CA ASP A 422 -0.39 6.16 -31.99
C ASP A 422 -1.35 7.26 -32.46
N ALA A 423 -2.50 6.89 -33.06
CA ALA A 423 -3.56 7.81 -33.44
C ALA A 423 -4.62 8.02 -32.35
N GLY A 424 -4.46 7.34 -31.22
CA GLY A 424 -5.38 7.42 -30.06
C GLY A 424 -6.58 6.48 -30.15
N ASN A 425 -6.70 5.62 -31.19
CA ASN A 425 -7.81 4.71 -31.32
C ASN A 425 -7.65 3.50 -30.39
N PHE A 426 -8.76 3.04 -29.81
CA PHE A 426 -8.79 1.83 -29.00
C PHE A 426 -8.66 0.56 -29.85
N ASN A 427 -7.75 -0.32 -29.46
CA ASN A 427 -7.68 -1.68 -29.99
C ASN A 427 -8.36 -2.64 -29.00
N ASP A 428 -9.68 -2.64 -29.01
CA ASP A 428 -10.51 -3.47 -28.13
C ASP A 428 -10.25 -4.98 -28.29
N ASP A 429 -9.90 -5.40 -29.52
CA ASP A 429 -9.71 -6.81 -29.85
C ASP A 429 -8.64 -7.48 -28.98
N ILE A 430 -7.60 -6.75 -28.58
CA ILE A 430 -6.54 -7.31 -27.74
C ILE A 430 -7.06 -7.75 -26.38
N ILE A 431 -7.91 -6.94 -25.75
CA ILE A 431 -8.47 -7.26 -24.44
C ILE A 431 -9.55 -8.33 -24.57
N PHE A 432 -10.53 -8.10 -25.48
CA PHE A 432 -11.70 -8.97 -25.56
C PHE A 432 -11.31 -10.35 -26.06
N ASN A 433 -10.49 -10.49 -27.10
CA ASN A 433 -10.04 -11.79 -27.58
C ASN A 433 -9.34 -12.60 -26.50
N SER A 434 -8.51 -11.96 -25.67
CA SER A 434 -7.84 -12.67 -24.57
C SER A 434 -8.81 -13.10 -23.45
N LEU A 435 -9.76 -12.25 -23.07
CA LEU A 435 -10.68 -12.51 -21.95
C LEU A 435 -11.86 -13.42 -22.36
N TYR A 436 -12.28 -13.38 -23.63
CA TYR A 436 -13.34 -14.25 -24.16
C TYR A 436 -12.80 -15.56 -24.73
N ALA A 437 -11.51 -15.75 -24.92
CA ALA A 437 -10.91 -16.99 -25.40
C ALA A 437 -11.38 -18.26 -24.65
N PRO A 438 -11.66 -18.27 -23.34
CA PRO A 438 -12.24 -19.40 -22.64
C PRO A 438 -13.65 -19.73 -23.13
N ILE A 439 -14.48 -18.74 -23.47
CA ILE A 439 -15.85 -18.92 -23.99
C ILE A 439 -15.79 -19.52 -25.38
N GLU A 440 -14.94 -18.99 -26.25
CA GLU A 440 -14.73 -19.55 -27.59
C GLU A 440 -14.27 -21.02 -27.57
N LYS A 441 -13.45 -21.39 -26.57
CA LYS A 441 -13.06 -22.78 -26.36
C LYS A 441 -14.27 -23.68 -26.00
N LEU A 442 -15.15 -23.17 -25.12
CA LEU A 442 -16.36 -23.88 -24.75
C LEU A 442 -17.30 -24.04 -25.94
N ASP A 443 -17.45 -23.01 -26.78
CA ASP A 443 -18.27 -23.06 -27.98
C ASP A 443 -17.75 -24.11 -28.97
N LYS A 444 -16.44 -24.17 -29.20
CA LYS A 444 -15.83 -25.23 -30.04
C LYS A 444 -16.05 -26.64 -29.47
N ILE A 445 -16.00 -26.80 -28.14
CA ILE A 445 -16.31 -28.08 -27.49
C ILE A 445 -17.79 -28.45 -27.69
N ASN A 446 -18.69 -27.49 -27.52
CA ASN A 446 -20.14 -27.70 -27.72
C ASN A 446 -20.46 -28.07 -29.18
N GLU A 447 -19.82 -27.40 -30.15
CA GLU A 447 -19.94 -27.74 -31.56
C GLU A 447 -19.47 -29.18 -31.86
N ALA A 448 -18.30 -29.55 -31.30
CA ALA A 448 -17.77 -30.92 -31.47
C ALA A 448 -18.70 -31.98 -30.84
N LEU A 449 -19.25 -31.70 -29.66
CA LEU A 449 -20.23 -32.57 -28.99
C LEU A 449 -21.52 -32.72 -29.83
N ALA A 450 -22.04 -31.63 -30.38
CA ALA A 450 -23.22 -31.64 -31.24
C ALA A 450 -22.99 -32.51 -32.47
N GLN A 451 -21.84 -32.39 -33.16
CA GLN A 451 -21.48 -33.22 -34.31
C GLN A 451 -21.33 -34.69 -33.93
N GLU A 452 -20.80 -35.02 -32.76
CA GLU A 452 -20.69 -36.40 -32.29
C GLU A 452 -22.08 -37.03 -32.02
N VAL A 453 -22.99 -36.26 -31.41
CA VAL A 453 -24.37 -36.68 -31.16
C VAL A 453 -25.10 -36.96 -32.49
N GLU A 454 -24.96 -36.05 -33.45
CA GLU A 454 -25.56 -36.21 -34.77
C GLU A 454 -25.02 -37.46 -35.50
N ARG A 455 -23.71 -37.69 -35.45
CA ARG A 455 -23.10 -38.89 -36.02
C ARG A 455 -23.63 -40.17 -35.39
N LYS A 456 -23.72 -40.26 -34.06
CA LYS A 456 -24.26 -41.42 -33.35
C LYS A 456 -25.72 -41.66 -33.72
N PHE A 457 -26.53 -40.60 -33.83
CA PHE A 457 -27.93 -40.71 -34.24
C PHE A 457 -28.08 -41.26 -35.65
N LEU A 458 -27.21 -40.87 -36.58
CA LEU A 458 -27.20 -41.38 -37.95
C LEU A 458 -26.73 -42.85 -38.00
N GLU A 459 -25.75 -43.25 -37.19
CA GLU A 459 -25.24 -44.61 -37.07
C GLU A 459 -26.31 -45.59 -36.47
N GLU A 460 -27.10 -45.09 -35.50
CA GLU A 460 -28.17 -45.90 -34.86
C GLU A 460 -29.43 -46.08 -35.76
N ASN A 461 -29.63 -45.21 -36.76
CA ASN A 461 -30.80 -45.24 -37.66
C ASN A 461 -30.46 -45.68 -39.09
N SER A 462 -29.26 -46.16 -39.36
CA SER A 462 -28.79 -46.76 -40.59
C SER A 462 -28.62 -48.28 -40.44
#